data_7e8be62e23421ce8998b6757fc50991f
#
_entry.id   7e8be62e23421ce8998b6757fc50991f
#
_cell.length_a   1.000
_cell.length_b   1.000
_cell.length_c   1.000
_cell.angle_alpha   90.00
_cell.angle_beta   90.00
_cell.angle_gamma   90.00
#
_symmetry.space_group_name_H-M   'P 1'
#
loop_
_entity.id
_entity.type
_entity.pdbx_description
1 polymer ?
#
loop_
_entity_poly.entity_id
_entity_poly.type
_entity_poly.pdbx_seq_one_letter_code
_entity_poly.pdbx_strand_id
1 'polypeptide(L)'
;MSNDDQLKVRQTVSKKKSFKELTIVRDIIFWIDLVGEGQNENAIFARPFNEKEAFPQKLTSKKYNIKNNFHGYGGKSYKCIYLKNNFYLIWIDQITNAVWFQIFKEVASNYRSQKRYLDSVQEPRQLSKSIDGNFDSSFVISQKNFLYGICEINNRDYLFSLNLKKTKQDIYRIKKFKNFAGELSSNTSVSLLSWVEWDSPYMPWEKNDLCFAQIDLDGEITKIKKFSDKLINAK
;
A
#
# COMPACT_ATOMS: atom_id res chain seq x y z
N MET A 1 16.93 -30.80 27.08
CA MET A 1 16.41 -29.44 27.31
C MET A 1 15.32 -29.54 28.38
N SER A 2 15.44 -28.80 29.46
CA SER A 2 14.44 -28.78 30.52
C SER A 2 13.16 -28.06 30.03
N ASN A 3 12.03 -28.35 30.68
CA ASN A 3 10.76 -27.60 30.38
C ASN A 3 10.95 -26.08 30.57
N ASP A 4 11.82 -25.66 31.46
CA ASP A 4 12.18 -24.25 31.69
C ASP A 4 12.90 -23.60 30.49
N ASP A 5 13.78 -24.36 29.83
CA ASP A 5 14.49 -23.87 28.63
C ASP A 5 13.53 -23.70 27.44
N GLN A 6 12.56 -24.60 27.29
CA GLN A 6 11.52 -24.48 26.24
C GLN A 6 10.58 -23.31 26.52
N LEU A 7 10.24 -23.03 27.78
CA LEU A 7 9.42 -21.88 28.17
C LEU A 7 10.16 -20.56 27.91
N LYS A 8 11.46 -20.48 28.24
CA LYS A 8 12.30 -19.29 27.97
C LYS A 8 12.42 -19.03 26.46
N VAL A 9 12.65 -20.08 25.66
CA VAL A 9 12.71 -19.96 24.21
C VAL A 9 11.38 -19.48 23.64
N ARG A 10 10.23 -20.02 24.09
CA ARG A 10 8.89 -19.55 23.68
C ARG A 10 8.64 -18.11 24.08
N GLN A 11 9.02 -17.68 25.28
CA GLN A 11 8.88 -16.29 25.73
C GLN A 11 9.79 -15.33 24.95
N THR A 12 10.99 -15.76 24.56
CA THR A 12 11.92 -14.96 23.77
C THR A 12 11.41 -14.79 22.33
N VAL A 13 10.85 -15.85 21.74
CA VAL A 13 10.27 -15.79 20.40
C VAL A 13 8.98 -14.96 20.38
N SER A 14 8.12 -15.06 21.42
CA SER A 14 6.87 -14.30 21.50
C SER A 14 7.05 -12.77 21.69
N LYS A 15 8.24 -12.34 22.11
CA LYS A 15 8.59 -10.92 22.30
C LYS A 15 9.30 -10.28 21.11
N LYS A 16 9.56 -11.03 20.04
CA LYS A 16 10.29 -10.52 18.87
C LYS A 16 9.37 -9.64 18.05
N LYS A 17 9.54 -8.32 18.17
CA LYS A 17 8.88 -7.35 17.27
C LYS A 17 9.47 -7.46 15.88
N SER A 18 8.62 -7.45 14.87
CA SER A 18 9.01 -7.51 13.46
C SER A 18 8.53 -6.24 12.75
N PHE A 19 9.41 -5.28 12.56
CA PHE A 19 9.11 -4.07 11.81
C PHE A 19 9.24 -4.36 10.32
N LYS A 20 8.13 -4.33 9.58
CA LYS A 20 8.09 -4.56 8.13
C LYS A 20 7.51 -3.34 7.41
N GLU A 21 7.92 -3.15 6.18
CA GLU A 21 7.36 -2.16 5.25
C GLU A 21 7.31 -0.74 5.83
N LEU A 22 8.42 -0.30 6.43
CA LEU A 22 8.55 1.03 7.01
C LEU A 22 8.30 2.12 5.96
N THR A 23 7.46 3.10 6.31
CA THR A 23 7.15 4.28 5.49
C THR A 23 7.07 5.51 6.38
N ILE A 24 7.58 6.64 5.92
CA ILE A 24 7.45 7.93 6.58
C ILE A 24 6.56 8.82 5.71
N VAL A 25 5.50 9.35 6.30
CA VAL A 25 4.62 10.32 5.65
C VAL A 25 4.53 11.55 6.56
N ARG A 26 5.04 12.69 6.09
CA ARG A 26 5.35 13.85 6.92
C ARG A 26 6.30 13.44 8.06
N ASP A 27 5.89 13.60 9.30
CA ASP A 27 6.65 13.24 10.49
C ASP A 27 6.04 12.05 11.27
N ILE A 28 5.21 11.26 10.61
CA ILE A 28 4.64 10.01 11.14
C ILE A 28 5.33 8.81 10.47
N ILE A 29 5.80 7.89 11.29
CA ILE A 29 6.31 6.59 10.85
C ILE A 29 5.17 5.60 10.84
N PHE A 30 5.01 4.86 9.76
CA PHE A 30 4.08 3.74 9.60
C PHE A 30 4.87 2.46 9.36
N TRP A 31 4.38 1.34 9.88
CA TRP A 31 4.97 0.02 9.65
C TRP A 31 3.94 -1.09 9.86
N ILE A 32 4.28 -2.30 9.41
CA ILE A 32 3.56 -3.51 9.75
C ILE A 32 4.29 -4.22 10.90
N ASP A 33 3.53 -4.66 11.88
CA ASP A 33 4.00 -5.55 12.96
C ASP A 33 3.06 -6.73 13.12
N LEU A 34 3.60 -7.81 13.67
CA LEU A 34 2.85 -9.03 13.95
C LEU A 34 2.06 -8.88 15.25
N VAL A 35 0.81 -9.31 15.23
CA VAL A 35 -0.10 -9.26 16.37
C VAL A 35 -0.87 -10.58 16.52
N GLY A 36 -1.58 -10.73 17.64
CA GLY A 36 -2.37 -11.91 17.95
C GLY A 36 -1.60 -13.00 18.70
N GLU A 37 -2.33 -13.99 19.16
CA GLU A 37 -1.75 -15.20 19.76
C GLU A 37 -1.05 -16.00 18.65
N GLY A 38 0.25 -16.26 18.83
CA GLY A 38 1.09 -16.89 17.82
C GLY A 38 1.67 -15.93 16.77
N GLN A 39 1.39 -14.62 16.83
CA GLN A 39 1.94 -13.59 15.94
C GLN A 39 1.71 -13.89 14.43
N ASN A 40 0.52 -14.33 14.09
CA ASN A 40 0.17 -14.72 12.71
C ASN A 40 -0.58 -13.62 11.93
N GLU A 41 -0.97 -12.54 12.59
CA GLU A 41 -1.73 -11.44 11.98
C GLU A 41 -0.82 -10.22 11.78
N ASN A 42 -0.87 -9.63 10.62
CA ASN A 42 -0.16 -8.39 10.32
C ASN A 42 -1.11 -7.20 10.50
N ALA A 43 -0.68 -6.21 11.28
CA ALA A 43 -1.42 -4.97 11.48
C ALA A 43 -0.56 -3.75 11.18
N ILE A 44 -1.18 -2.66 10.74
CA ILE A 44 -0.50 -1.39 10.51
C ILE A 44 -0.46 -0.59 11.81
N PHE A 45 0.72 -0.11 12.12
CA PHE A 45 1.00 0.77 13.25
C PHE A 45 1.50 2.12 12.76
N ALA A 46 1.33 3.14 13.58
CA ALA A 46 1.89 4.48 13.35
C ALA A 46 2.44 5.08 14.64
N ARG A 47 3.39 6.00 14.48
CA ARG A 47 3.96 6.77 15.58
C ARG A 47 4.55 8.10 15.06
N PRO A 48 4.37 9.24 15.76
CA PRO A 48 5.12 10.45 15.48
C PRO A 48 6.63 10.23 15.60
N PHE A 49 7.40 10.71 14.63
CA PHE A 49 8.86 10.54 14.62
C PHE A 49 9.54 11.33 15.75
N ASN A 50 9.11 12.57 15.95
CA ASN A 50 9.77 13.52 16.85
C ASN A 50 9.36 13.39 18.32
N GLU A 51 8.46 12.48 18.68
CA GLU A 51 7.98 12.28 20.04
C GLU A 51 8.57 11.00 20.64
N LYS A 52 9.67 11.14 21.40
CA LYS A 52 10.40 9.98 21.97
C LYS A 52 9.53 9.08 22.85
N GLU A 53 8.57 9.62 23.56
CA GLU A 53 7.68 8.90 24.46
C GLU A 53 6.32 8.51 23.86
N ALA A 54 6.06 8.81 22.58
CA ALA A 54 4.83 8.40 21.95
C ALA A 54 4.77 6.87 21.80
N PHE A 55 3.68 6.28 22.25
CA PHE A 55 3.45 4.85 22.06
C PHE A 55 3.01 4.57 20.63
N PRO A 56 3.41 3.40 20.06
CA PRO A 56 2.88 2.94 18.80
C PRO A 56 1.35 2.81 18.85
N GLN A 57 0.68 3.41 17.89
CA GLN A 57 -0.77 3.30 17.72
C GLN A 57 -1.07 2.23 16.67
N LYS A 58 -1.87 1.23 17.03
CA LYS A 58 -2.39 0.24 16.09
C LYS A 58 -3.54 0.85 15.30
N LEU A 59 -3.42 0.96 13.98
CA LEU A 59 -4.40 1.59 13.10
C LEU A 59 -5.44 0.62 12.55
N THR A 60 -5.06 -0.64 12.31
CA THR A 60 -5.96 -1.65 11.76
C THR A 60 -6.39 -2.66 12.82
N SER A 61 -7.66 -3.06 12.82
CA SER A 61 -8.18 -4.05 13.78
C SER A 61 -7.71 -5.47 13.45
N LYS A 62 -7.85 -6.39 14.42
CA LYS A 62 -7.50 -7.81 14.29
C LYS A 62 -8.30 -8.60 13.24
N LYS A 63 -9.38 -8.02 12.70
CA LYS A 63 -10.18 -8.65 11.64
C LYS A 63 -9.51 -8.61 10.26
N TYR A 64 -8.40 -7.88 10.12
CA TYR A 64 -7.63 -7.78 8.88
C TYR A 64 -6.29 -8.49 9.04
N ASN A 65 -5.80 -9.07 7.94
CA ASN A 65 -4.42 -9.53 7.81
C ASN A 65 -3.75 -8.78 6.65
N ILE A 66 -2.92 -7.80 7.00
CA ILE A 66 -2.28 -6.91 6.04
C ILE A 66 -1.11 -7.64 5.38
N LYS A 67 -1.36 -8.18 4.20
CA LYS A 67 -0.37 -8.96 3.47
C LYS A 67 -0.65 -8.92 1.97
N ASN A 68 0.42 -8.96 1.20
CA ASN A 68 0.40 -8.98 -0.25
C ASN A 68 1.16 -10.19 -0.79
N ASN A 69 0.74 -10.69 -1.94
CA ASN A 69 1.41 -11.79 -2.64
C ASN A 69 1.55 -11.49 -4.14
N PHE A 70 1.70 -10.22 -4.50
CA PHE A 70 1.83 -9.79 -5.89
C PHE A 70 3.02 -10.47 -6.57
N HIS A 71 2.81 -11.03 -7.78
CA HIS A 71 3.77 -11.83 -8.54
C HIS A 71 4.40 -13.02 -7.75
N GLY A 72 3.72 -13.51 -6.71
CA GLY A 72 4.17 -14.67 -5.93
C GLY A 72 5.24 -14.41 -4.88
N TYR A 73 5.96 -13.29 -4.94
CA TYR A 73 6.98 -12.93 -3.94
C TYR A 73 6.57 -11.75 -3.05
N GLY A 74 5.40 -11.22 -3.28
CA GLY A 74 4.85 -10.15 -2.46
C GLY A 74 5.26 -8.77 -2.95
N GLY A 75 5.35 -7.85 -2.04
CA GLY A 75 5.60 -6.43 -2.23
C GLY A 75 5.14 -5.71 -0.98
N LYS A 76 5.03 -4.40 -1.03
CA LYS A 76 4.39 -3.65 0.05
C LYS A 76 2.91 -3.98 0.10
N SER A 77 2.35 -4.02 1.30
CA SER A 77 0.95 -4.41 1.53
C SER A 77 0.05 -3.22 1.83
N TYR A 78 0.63 -2.03 2.00
CA TYR A 78 -0.11 -0.81 2.24
C TYR A 78 0.57 0.42 1.63
N LYS A 79 -0.21 1.47 1.47
CA LYS A 79 0.24 2.82 1.13
C LYS A 79 -0.44 3.83 2.06
N CYS A 80 0.34 4.77 2.57
CA CYS A 80 -0.18 5.95 3.25
C CYS A 80 0.12 7.18 2.40
N ILE A 81 -0.88 8.03 2.18
CA ILE A 81 -0.78 9.25 1.39
C ILE A 81 -1.34 10.40 2.23
N TYR A 82 -0.60 11.50 2.32
CA TYR A 82 -1.11 12.72 2.96
C TYR A 82 -1.75 13.63 1.90
N LEU A 83 -3.04 13.87 2.04
CA LEU A 83 -3.83 14.65 1.10
C LEU A 83 -4.94 15.40 1.84
N LYS A 84 -5.21 16.66 1.48
CA LYS A 84 -6.29 17.48 2.08
C LYS A 84 -6.27 17.47 3.62
N ASN A 85 -5.08 17.61 4.20
CA ASN A 85 -4.82 17.62 5.65
C ASN A 85 -5.22 16.33 6.39
N ASN A 86 -5.29 15.20 5.69
CA ASN A 86 -5.57 13.89 6.27
C ASN A 86 -4.59 12.84 5.74
N PHE A 87 -4.43 11.76 6.50
CA PHE A 87 -3.71 10.57 6.10
C PHE A 87 -4.69 9.57 5.49
N TYR A 88 -4.50 9.24 4.22
CA TYR A 88 -5.26 8.26 3.47
C TYR A 88 -4.51 6.94 3.53
N LEU A 89 -4.99 6.01 4.33
CA LEU A 89 -4.41 4.68 4.48
C LEU A 89 -5.15 3.70 3.57
N ILE A 90 -4.42 3.08 2.66
CA ILE A 90 -4.91 2.06 1.74
C ILE A 90 -4.14 0.78 2.04
N TRP A 91 -4.81 -0.36 2.15
CA TRP A 91 -4.14 -1.63 2.36
C TRP A 91 -4.80 -2.77 1.60
N ILE A 92 -4.02 -3.82 1.41
CA ILE A 92 -4.47 -5.09 0.86
C ILE A 92 -4.71 -6.02 2.05
N ASP A 93 -5.93 -6.53 2.15
CA ASP A 93 -6.29 -7.50 3.18
C ASP A 93 -6.30 -8.90 2.59
N GLN A 94 -5.43 -9.78 3.09
CA GLN A 94 -5.30 -11.14 2.61
C GLN A 94 -6.57 -11.98 2.85
N ILE A 95 -7.33 -11.68 3.91
CA ILE A 95 -8.54 -12.46 4.28
C ILE A 95 -9.64 -12.27 3.22
N THR A 96 -9.86 -11.02 2.82
CA THR A 96 -10.90 -10.69 1.83
C THR A 96 -10.36 -10.63 0.41
N ASN A 97 -9.04 -10.68 0.24
CA ASN A 97 -8.33 -10.45 -1.02
C ASN A 97 -8.84 -9.20 -1.77
N ALA A 98 -8.89 -8.09 -1.06
CA ALA A 98 -9.48 -6.84 -1.51
C ALA A 98 -8.68 -5.63 -1.03
N VAL A 99 -8.89 -4.51 -1.71
CA VAL A 99 -8.35 -3.20 -1.32
C VAL A 99 -9.28 -2.56 -0.31
N TRP A 100 -8.72 -2.15 0.82
CA TRP A 100 -9.38 -1.44 1.89
C TRP A 100 -8.83 -0.03 2.04
N PHE A 101 -9.61 0.83 2.67
CA PHE A 101 -9.32 2.26 2.77
C PHE A 101 -9.88 2.86 4.07
N GLN A 102 -9.08 3.74 4.67
CA GLN A 102 -9.50 4.52 5.84
C GLN A 102 -8.80 5.89 5.83
N ILE A 103 -9.47 6.90 6.39
CA ILE A 103 -8.93 8.24 6.55
C ILE A 103 -8.68 8.48 8.03
N PHE A 104 -7.49 9.03 8.33
CA PHE A 104 -7.09 9.47 9.65
C PHE A 104 -6.76 10.96 9.65
N LYS A 105 -7.05 11.61 10.75
CA LYS A 105 -6.67 12.99 11.04
C LYS A 105 -5.67 12.99 12.18
N GLU A 106 -4.68 13.83 12.09
CA GLU A 106 -3.78 14.09 13.22
C GLU A 106 -4.49 14.97 14.25
N VAL A 107 -4.45 14.56 15.51
CA VAL A 107 -5.05 15.26 16.64
C VAL A 107 -4.01 15.40 17.74
N ALA A 108 -3.94 16.58 18.33
CA ALA A 108 -3.15 16.81 19.54
C ALA A 108 -4.00 16.44 20.77
N SER A 109 -3.43 15.71 21.71
CA SER A 109 -4.07 15.46 23.00
C SER A 109 -4.19 16.75 23.79
N ASN A 110 -5.40 17.10 24.24
CA ASN A 110 -5.67 18.28 25.07
C ASN A 110 -5.16 18.16 26.52
N TYR A 111 -4.71 16.99 26.92
CA TYR A 111 -4.17 16.75 28.26
C TYR A 111 -2.65 16.93 28.29
N ARG A 112 -2.17 17.68 29.26
CA ARG A 112 -0.79 18.06 29.68
C ARG A 112 0.42 17.43 28.93
N SER A 113 0.24 16.40 28.12
CA SER A 113 1.33 15.71 27.42
C SER A 113 1.51 16.11 25.95
N GLN A 114 0.65 16.94 25.37
CA GLN A 114 0.68 17.36 23.93
C GLN A 114 1.01 16.22 22.94
N LYS A 115 0.68 14.97 23.29
CA LYS A 115 0.96 13.80 22.44
C LYS A 115 0.06 13.83 21.23
N ARG A 116 0.64 13.72 20.05
CA ARG A 116 -0.10 13.59 18.78
C ARG A 116 -0.49 12.14 18.56
N TYR A 117 -1.66 11.93 17.97
CA TYR A 117 -2.14 10.62 17.54
C TYR A 117 -3.00 10.77 16.28
N LEU A 118 -3.24 9.65 15.62
CA LEU A 118 -4.09 9.59 14.44
C LEU A 118 -5.50 9.14 14.84
N ASP A 119 -6.46 10.03 14.70
CA ASP A 119 -7.87 9.73 14.94
C ASP A 119 -8.56 9.34 13.64
N SER A 120 -9.43 8.33 13.73
CA SER A 120 -10.19 7.84 12.58
C SER A 120 -11.30 8.82 12.22
N VAL A 121 -11.26 9.33 10.98
CA VAL A 121 -12.31 10.20 10.44
C VAL A 121 -13.55 9.39 10.04
N GLN A 122 -13.37 8.12 9.70
CA GLN A 122 -14.43 7.22 9.26
C GLN A 122 -14.05 5.76 9.50
N GLU A 123 -15.05 4.90 9.55
CA GLU A 123 -14.83 3.45 9.58
C GLU A 123 -14.09 2.95 8.33
N PRO A 124 -13.28 1.88 8.46
CA PRO A 124 -12.62 1.26 7.31
C PRO A 124 -13.63 0.79 6.28
N ARG A 125 -13.36 1.08 5.02
CA ARG A 125 -14.23 0.69 3.90
C ARG A 125 -13.51 -0.23 2.94
N GLN A 126 -14.15 -1.31 2.56
CA GLN A 126 -13.72 -2.16 1.46
C GLN A 126 -14.00 -1.45 0.14
N LEU A 127 -12.98 -1.08 -0.61
CA LEU A 127 -13.12 -0.38 -1.90
C LEU A 127 -13.42 -1.33 -3.03
N SER A 128 -12.64 -2.40 -3.19
CA SER A 128 -12.84 -3.38 -4.24
C SER A 128 -13.65 -4.58 -3.73
N LYS A 129 -14.30 -5.31 -4.64
CA LYS A 129 -14.63 -6.70 -4.41
C LYS A 129 -13.34 -7.53 -4.30
N SER A 130 -13.46 -8.75 -3.80
CA SER A 130 -12.40 -9.76 -3.93
C SER A 130 -12.10 -10.04 -5.40
N ILE A 131 -10.82 -10.29 -5.71
CA ILE A 131 -10.40 -10.73 -7.04
C ILE A 131 -9.70 -12.07 -6.96
N ASP A 132 -9.75 -12.84 -8.04
CA ASP A 132 -8.89 -14.02 -8.21
C ASP A 132 -7.53 -13.58 -8.74
N GLY A 133 -6.68 -13.09 -7.83
CA GLY A 133 -5.38 -12.50 -8.15
C GLY A 133 -4.81 -11.69 -7.00
N ASN A 134 -3.90 -10.78 -7.30
CA ASN A 134 -3.17 -9.99 -6.31
C ASN A 134 -3.13 -8.50 -6.71
N PHE A 135 -2.95 -7.62 -5.73
CA PHE A 135 -2.78 -6.19 -5.95
C PHE A 135 -1.35 -5.75 -5.68
N ASP A 136 -0.82 -4.83 -6.48
CA ASP A 136 0.36 -4.03 -6.11
C ASP A 136 -0.07 -2.86 -5.23
N SER A 137 0.67 -2.58 -4.17
CA SER A 137 0.36 -1.49 -3.24
C SER A 137 0.92 -0.13 -3.64
N SER A 138 1.50 0.01 -4.82
CA SER A 138 1.96 1.31 -5.35
C SER A 138 0.78 2.21 -5.77
N PHE A 139 -0.19 2.37 -4.88
CA PHE A 139 -1.41 3.13 -5.13
C PHE A 139 -1.17 4.63 -5.31
N VAL A 140 -1.97 5.25 -6.18
CA VAL A 140 -2.02 6.69 -6.41
C VAL A 140 -3.46 7.18 -6.25
N ILE A 141 -3.65 8.29 -5.53
CA ILE A 141 -4.96 8.93 -5.37
C ILE A 141 -5.00 10.24 -6.14
N SER A 142 -5.94 10.36 -7.08
CA SER A 142 -6.18 11.62 -7.80
C SER A 142 -7.01 12.61 -6.98
N GLN A 143 -6.94 13.87 -7.36
CA GLN A 143 -7.76 14.93 -6.77
C GLN A 143 -9.28 14.71 -6.95
N LYS A 144 -9.68 13.95 -7.96
CA LYS A 144 -11.07 13.56 -8.25
C LYS A 144 -11.57 12.36 -7.43
N ASN A 145 -10.80 11.91 -6.44
CA ASN A 145 -11.10 10.76 -5.58
C ASN A 145 -11.11 9.41 -6.33
N PHE A 146 -10.27 9.25 -7.35
CA PHE A 146 -9.96 7.94 -7.92
C PHE A 146 -8.67 7.40 -7.32
N LEU A 147 -8.68 6.13 -6.98
CA LEU A 147 -7.50 5.33 -6.66
C LEU A 147 -7.07 4.60 -7.94
N TYR A 148 -5.82 4.75 -8.33
CA TYR A 148 -5.20 3.95 -9.39
C TYR A 148 -4.26 2.94 -8.75
N GLY A 149 -4.17 1.77 -9.36
CA GLY A 149 -3.29 0.69 -8.92
C GLY A 149 -3.01 -0.29 -10.04
N ILE A 150 -2.13 -1.23 -9.77
CA ILE A 150 -1.84 -2.38 -10.63
C ILE A 150 -2.35 -3.62 -9.90
N CYS A 151 -2.92 -4.56 -10.65
CA CYS A 151 -3.32 -5.87 -10.13
C CYS A 151 -3.00 -6.97 -11.12
N GLU A 152 -2.71 -8.14 -10.59
CA GLU A 152 -2.54 -9.38 -11.31
C GLU A 152 -3.85 -10.19 -11.23
N ILE A 153 -4.40 -10.61 -12.38
CA ILE A 153 -5.57 -11.48 -12.46
C ILE A 153 -5.31 -12.50 -13.56
N ASN A 154 -5.42 -13.79 -13.23
CA ASN A 154 -5.14 -14.88 -14.17
C ASN A 154 -3.78 -14.73 -14.85
N ASN A 155 -2.73 -14.49 -14.08
CA ASN A 155 -1.35 -14.26 -14.53
C ASN A 155 -1.22 -13.13 -15.57
N ARG A 156 -2.03 -12.10 -15.45
CA ARG A 156 -2.01 -10.91 -16.30
C ARG A 156 -2.14 -9.66 -15.45
N ASP A 157 -1.31 -8.70 -15.74
CA ASP A 157 -1.36 -7.42 -15.04
C ASP A 157 -2.29 -6.42 -15.72
N TYR A 158 -2.94 -5.64 -14.88
CA TYR A 158 -3.87 -4.59 -15.31
C TYR A 158 -3.64 -3.32 -14.50
N LEU A 159 -3.57 -2.19 -15.19
CA LEU A 159 -3.79 -0.90 -14.55
C LEU A 159 -5.29 -0.74 -14.33
N PHE A 160 -5.69 -0.39 -13.12
CA PHE A 160 -7.09 -0.25 -12.75
C PHE A 160 -7.37 1.04 -11.99
N SER A 161 -8.63 1.40 -11.89
CA SER A 161 -9.10 2.44 -10.98
C SER A 161 -10.27 1.98 -10.12
N LEU A 162 -10.40 2.66 -8.96
CA LEU A 162 -11.51 2.55 -8.02
C LEU A 162 -11.96 3.95 -7.61
N ASN A 163 -13.26 4.16 -7.47
CA ASN A 163 -13.79 5.41 -6.95
C ASN A 163 -13.79 5.38 -5.42
N LEU A 164 -13.06 6.28 -4.77
CA LEU A 164 -12.99 6.35 -3.30
C LEU A 164 -14.33 6.63 -2.60
N LYS A 165 -15.35 7.08 -3.31
CA LYS A 165 -16.70 7.30 -2.76
C LYS A 165 -17.58 6.04 -2.76
N LYS A 166 -17.20 4.99 -3.48
CA LYS A 166 -17.95 3.73 -3.60
C LYS A 166 -17.31 2.65 -2.72
N THR A 167 -18.07 1.60 -2.42
CA THR A 167 -17.61 0.43 -1.66
C THR A 167 -17.89 -0.85 -2.44
N LYS A 168 -17.09 -1.89 -2.22
CA LYS A 168 -17.26 -3.23 -2.80
C LYS A 168 -17.54 -3.20 -4.31
N GLN A 169 -16.80 -2.34 -5.02
CA GLN A 169 -16.96 -2.17 -6.46
C GLN A 169 -16.06 -3.12 -7.25
N ASP A 170 -16.46 -3.45 -8.45
CA ASP A 170 -15.59 -4.09 -9.42
C ASP A 170 -14.45 -3.15 -9.79
N ILE A 171 -13.26 -3.68 -10.03
CA ILE A 171 -12.15 -2.86 -10.52
C ILE A 171 -12.44 -2.43 -11.97
N TYR A 172 -12.27 -1.14 -12.25
CA TYR A 172 -12.32 -0.65 -13.63
C TYR A 172 -10.95 -0.82 -14.28
N ARG A 173 -10.84 -1.79 -15.20
CA ARG A 173 -9.59 -2.12 -15.89
C ARG A 173 -9.34 -1.11 -17.00
N ILE A 174 -8.32 -0.27 -16.82
CA ILE A 174 -7.97 0.81 -17.76
C ILE A 174 -7.07 0.27 -18.88
N LYS A 175 -6.04 -0.49 -18.50
CA LYS A 175 -5.04 -1.03 -19.44
C LYS A 175 -4.69 -2.46 -19.04
N LYS A 176 -4.67 -3.35 -20.02
CA LYS A 176 -4.06 -4.67 -19.90
C LYS A 176 -2.60 -4.56 -20.32
N PHE A 177 -1.70 -5.03 -19.48
CA PHE A 177 -0.28 -5.12 -19.82
C PHE A 177 0.00 -6.38 -20.65
N LYS A 178 1.09 -6.35 -21.42
CA LYS A 178 1.51 -7.51 -22.21
C LYS A 178 2.00 -8.63 -21.30
N ASN A 179 2.85 -8.29 -20.34
CA ASN A 179 3.40 -9.19 -19.33
C ASN A 179 3.29 -8.53 -17.95
N PHE A 180 4.40 -8.18 -17.33
CA PHE A 180 4.47 -7.66 -15.96
C PHE A 180 4.51 -6.13 -15.93
N ALA A 181 3.93 -5.57 -14.87
CA ALA A 181 4.03 -4.15 -14.58
C ALA A 181 4.06 -3.91 -13.06
N GLY A 182 4.65 -2.81 -12.61
CA GLY A 182 4.71 -2.44 -11.20
C GLY A 182 5.21 -1.02 -10.99
N GLU A 183 5.44 -0.65 -9.73
CA GLU A 183 6.03 0.64 -9.33
C GLU A 183 5.20 1.84 -9.80
N LEU A 184 3.86 1.77 -9.71
CA LEU A 184 3.00 2.89 -10.09
C LEU A 184 3.32 4.12 -9.26
N SER A 185 3.54 5.24 -9.92
CA SER A 185 3.83 6.52 -9.32
C SER A 185 3.12 7.66 -10.06
N SER A 186 3.12 8.85 -9.49
CA SER A 186 2.53 10.04 -10.10
C SER A 186 3.30 11.30 -9.75
N ASN A 187 3.11 12.35 -10.56
CA ASN A 187 3.51 13.71 -10.15
C ASN A 187 2.56 14.25 -9.06
N THR A 188 2.94 15.36 -8.45
CA THR A 188 2.19 15.96 -7.32
C THR A 188 0.75 16.34 -7.65
N SER A 189 0.49 16.79 -8.88
CA SER A 189 -0.86 17.14 -9.36
C SER A 189 -1.70 15.92 -9.77
N VAL A 190 -1.05 14.74 -9.83
CA VAL A 190 -1.65 13.49 -10.33
C VAL A 190 -2.29 13.68 -11.73
N SER A 191 -1.61 14.45 -12.58
CA SER A 191 -1.93 14.60 -14.01
C SER A 191 -1.11 13.65 -14.90
N LEU A 192 -0.08 13.02 -14.30
CA LEU A 192 0.78 12.03 -14.94
C LEU A 192 0.89 10.81 -14.04
N LEU A 193 0.77 9.63 -14.62
CA LEU A 193 1.16 8.36 -14.03
C LEU A 193 2.42 7.86 -14.70
N SER A 194 3.26 7.17 -13.94
CA SER A 194 4.38 6.39 -14.46
C SER A 194 4.40 5.00 -13.84
N TRP A 195 4.91 4.04 -14.56
CA TRP A 195 5.09 2.66 -14.12
C TRP A 195 6.22 2.01 -14.91
N VAL A 196 6.66 0.85 -14.44
CA VAL A 196 7.65 0.01 -15.10
C VAL A 196 6.97 -1.20 -15.72
N GLU A 197 7.29 -1.52 -16.97
CA GLU A 197 6.88 -2.76 -17.64
C GLU A 197 8.12 -3.62 -17.93
N TRP A 198 8.00 -4.94 -17.78
CA TRP A 198 9.06 -5.86 -18.16
C TRP A 198 8.49 -7.17 -18.72
N ASP A 199 9.32 -7.89 -19.47
CA ASP A 199 8.92 -9.13 -20.14
C ASP A 199 9.75 -10.31 -19.62
N SER A 200 9.10 -11.47 -19.39
CA SER A 200 9.80 -12.75 -19.17
C SER A 200 10.79 -13.04 -20.33
N PRO A 201 11.97 -13.59 -20.06
CA PRO A 201 12.44 -14.14 -18.78
C PRO A 201 13.12 -13.12 -17.86
N TYR A 202 13.16 -11.85 -18.24
CA TYR A 202 13.89 -10.82 -17.51
C TYR A 202 13.16 -10.39 -16.23
N MET A 203 13.94 -10.01 -15.24
CA MET A 203 13.45 -9.33 -14.04
C MET A 203 13.50 -7.81 -14.25
N PRO A 204 12.72 -7.02 -13.49
CA PRO A 204 12.65 -5.57 -13.69
C PRO A 204 14.00 -4.84 -13.50
N TRP A 205 14.95 -5.40 -12.78
CA TRP A 205 16.29 -4.85 -12.62
C TRP A 205 17.28 -5.23 -13.72
N GLU A 206 16.92 -6.18 -14.60
CA GLU A 206 17.74 -6.61 -15.73
C GLU A 206 17.34 -5.87 -17.00
N LYS A 207 16.05 -5.80 -17.27
CA LYS A 207 15.51 -5.13 -18.46
C LYS A 207 14.07 -4.70 -18.20
N ASN A 208 13.83 -3.42 -18.36
CA ASN A 208 12.52 -2.84 -18.20
C ASN A 208 12.29 -1.66 -19.13
N ASP A 209 11.04 -1.25 -19.23
CA ASP A 209 10.62 -0.03 -19.92
C ASP A 209 9.92 0.89 -18.94
N LEU A 210 10.35 2.14 -18.87
CA LEU A 210 9.63 3.18 -18.16
C LEU A 210 8.48 3.66 -19.04
N CYS A 211 7.28 3.56 -18.51
CA CYS A 211 6.05 4.00 -19.14
C CYS A 211 5.42 5.15 -18.39
N PHE A 212 4.71 6.02 -19.09
CA PHE A 212 3.90 7.05 -18.47
C PHE A 212 2.67 7.38 -19.31
N ALA A 213 1.67 7.94 -18.65
CA ALA A 213 0.43 8.38 -19.25
C ALA A 213 -0.07 9.68 -18.64
N GLN A 214 -0.82 10.44 -19.38
CA GLN A 214 -1.56 11.59 -18.88
C GLN A 214 -2.90 11.13 -18.29
N ILE A 215 -3.33 11.76 -17.22
CA ILE A 215 -4.68 11.68 -16.69
C ILE A 215 -5.38 12.98 -17.03
N ASP A 216 -6.53 12.90 -17.67
CA ASP A 216 -7.35 14.06 -17.95
C ASP A 216 -8.18 14.53 -16.73
N LEU A 217 -8.99 15.56 -16.92
CA LEU A 217 -9.82 16.13 -15.87
C LEU A 217 -10.92 15.19 -15.37
N ASP A 218 -11.31 14.20 -16.16
CA ASP A 218 -12.34 13.21 -15.81
C ASP A 218 -11.75 11.96 -15.14
N GLY A 219 -10.41 11.86 -15.10
CA GLY A 219 -9.70 10.74 -14.53
C GLY A 219 -9.39 9.62 -15.53
N GLU A 220 -9.60 9.87 -16.82
CA GLU A 220 -9.29 8.92 -17.87
C GLU A 220 -7.80 8.99 -18.26
N ILE A 221 -7.24 7.84 -18.60
CA ILE A 221 -5.84 7.75 -19.00
C ILE A 221 -5.74 7.99 -20.51
N THR A 222 -4.89 8.94 -20.87
CA THR A 222 -4.61 9.33 -22.24
C THR A 222 -3.12 9.34 -22.55
N LYS A 223 -2.74 9.36 -23.84
CA LYS A 223 -1.38 9.58 -24.32
C LYS A 223 -0.31 8.73 -23.63
N ILE A 224 -0.51 7.42 -23.63
CA ILE A 224 0.49 6.49 -23.09
C ILE A 224 1.76 6.57 -23.95
N LYS A 225 2.91 6.76 -23.28
CA LYS A 225 4.24 6.74 -23.90
C LYS A 225 5.13 5.74 -23.18
N LYS A 226 6.05 5.14 -23.94
CA LYS A 226 7.02 4.16 -23.46
C LYS A 226 8.43 4.65 -23.78
N PHE A 227 9.33 4.61 -22.81
CA PHE A 227 10.75 4.77 -22.99
C PHE A 227 11.40 3.41 -22.86
N SER A 228 12.14 2.99 -23.89
CA SER A 228 12.98 1.80 -23.82
C SER A 228 14.45 2.22 -23.70
N ASP A 229 15.30 1.32 -23.22
CA ASP A 229 16.75 1.52 -23.01
C ASP A 229 17.50 2.08 -24.22
N LYS A 230 16.93 1.96 -25.42
CA LYS A 230 17.53 2.53 -26.65
C LYS A 230 17.65 4.06 -26.64
N LEU A 231 16.86 4.75 -25.80
CA LEU A 231 16.90 6.22 -25.68
C LEU A 231 17.92 6.70 -24.63
N ILE A 232 18.34 5.83 -23.72
CA ILE A 232 19.29 6.18 -22.65
C ILE A 232 20.75 6.12 -23.18
N ASN A 233 21.02 5.35 -24.23
CA ASN A 233 22.33 5.16 -24.82
C ASN A 233 22.62 6.06 -26.05
N ALA A 234 21.71 6.95 -26.40
CA ALA A 234 21.94 7.95 -27.44
C ALA A 234 22.57 9.21 -26.82
N LYS A 235 23.87 9.16 -26.56
CA LYS A 235 24.75 10.31 -26.38
C LYS A 235 25.73 10.42 -27.53
#